data_c7f83b0cf805272ca4b4f682e5f7e6da
#
_entry.id   c7f83b0cf805272ca4b4f682e5f7e6da
#
_cell.length_a   1.000
_cell.length_b   1.000
_cell.length_c   1.000
_cell.angle_alpha   90.00
_cell.angle_beta   90.00
_cell.angle_gamma   90.00
#
_symmetry.space_group_name_H-M   'P 1'
#
loop_
_entity.id
_entity.type
_entity.pdbx_description
1 polymer ?
#
loop_
_entity_poly.entity_id
_entity_poly.type
_entity_poly.pdbx_seq_one_letter_code
_entity_poly.pdbx_strand_id
1 'polypeptide(L)'
;MADTSNGLMYGVAKVTFKAAGAEGQEKTLGWLDENGMQPAGNAPTFMDVMAAQVTDGPVDSIMTNPGSDAFTMNLIKLDAQSMVDVFGGKKEADDSYTPPVKFVANGVLTISMHSGHSFRIFNARLSRNGFQNGINMQNVLAMGIRVDMLKPTDGKERRYRTYPPGVTPDESDSTADAAG
;
A
#
# COMPACT_ATOMS: atom_id res chain seq x y z
N MET A 1 7.13 20.57 -23.71
CA MET A 1 7.05 20.10 -22.32
C MET A 1 5.66 19.54 -22.15
N ALA A 2 5.51 18.28 -21.73
CA ALA A 2 4.19 17.75 -21.41
C ALA A 2 3.66 18.53 -20.20
N ASP A 3 2.42 19.01 -20.29
CA ASP A 3 1.74 19.66 -19.18
C ASP A 3 1.51 18.60 -18.09
N THR A 4 2.34 18.62 -17.07
CA THR A 4 2.28 17.68 -15.94
C THR A 4 1.25 18.09 -14.89
N SER A 5 0.47 19.16 -15.15
CA SER A 5 -0.50 19.73 -14.22
C SER A 5 -1.92 19.16 -14.37
N ASN A 6 -2.12 18.13 -15.20
CA ASN A 6 -3.46 17.60 -15.49
C ASN A 6 -4.13 16.82 -14.35
N GLY A 7 -3.44 16.61 -13.22
CA GLY A 7 -3.97 15.89 -12.07
C GLY A 7 -4.18 14.38 -12.27
N LEU A 8 -3.84 13.83 -13.43
CA LEU A 8 -3.98 12.40 -13.71
C LEU A 8 -2.79 11.63 -13.16
N MET A 9 -3.08 10.65 -12.31
CA MET A 9 -2.10 9.73 -11.73
C MET A 9 -2.17 8.40 -12.47
N TYR A 10 -1.08 8.00 -13.13
CA TYR A 10 -1.05 6.75 -13.90
C TYR A 10 0.33 6.12 -13.92
N GLY A 11 0.33 4.80 -14.06
CA GLY A 11 1.51 3.96 -14.20
C GLY A 11 2.37 3.93 -12.94
N VAL A 12 2.74 2.75 -12.49
CA VAL A 12 3.66 2.56 -11.36
C VAL A 12 5.08 2.51 -11.89
N ALA A 13 5.90 3.49 -11.53
CA ALA A 13 7.31 3.53 -11.91
C ALA A 13 8.20 2.82 -10.87
N LYS A 14 7.90 3.04 -9.59
CA LYS A 14 8.67 2.48 -8.48
C LYS A 14 7.80 2.41 -7.22
N VAL A 15 7.96 1.34 -6.47
CA VAL A 15 7.38 1.22 -5.12
C VAL A 15 8.50 1.01 -4.12
N THR A 16 8.51 1.82 -3.06
CA THR A 16 9.49 1.73 -1.98
C THR A 16 8.78 1.52 -0.65
N PHE A 17 9.45 0.83 0.26
CA PHE A 17 8.94 0.54 1.59
C PHE A 17 10.01 0.77 2.64
N LYS A 18 9.65 1.47 3.73
CA LYS A 18 10.46 1.67 4.92
C LYS A 18 9.76 1.01 6.09
N ALA A 19 10.33 -0.05 6.62
CA ALA A 19 9.74 -0.78 7.75
C ALA A 19 9.73 0.08 9.02
N ALA A 20 8.69 -0.02 9.84
CA ALA A 20 8.61 0.67 11.12
C ALA A 20 9.69 0.16 12.09
N GLY A 21 10.33 1.10 12.81
CA GLY A 21 11.37 0.78 13.79
C GLY A 21 12.72 0.39 13.18
N ALA A 22 12.85 0.29 11.87
CA ALA A 22 14.14 0.19 11.23
C ALA A 22 14.74 1.60 11.11
N GLU A 23 15.90 1.85 11.71
CA GLU A 23 16.76 2.99 11.32
C GLU A 23 17.27 2.78 9.89
N GLY A 24 16.38 2.26 9.05
CA GLY A 24 16.69 1.68 7.78
C GLY A 24 16.33 2.56 6.62
N GLN A 25 17.10 2.38 5.59
CA GLN A 25 16.89 2.94 4.27
C GLN A 25 15.57 2.44 3.69
N GLU A 26 14.88 3.31 2.99
CA GLU A 26 13.76 2.97 2.15
C GLU A 26 14.20 1.95 1.07
N LYS A 27 13.55 0.79 1.04
CA LYS A 27 13.89 -0.31 0.12
C LYS A 27 12.92 -0.37 -1.04
N THR A 28 13.43 -0.60 -2.24
CA THR A 28 12.59 -0.82 -3.42
C THR A 28 12.02 -2.23 -3.40
N LEU A 29 10.71 -2.36 -3.61
CA LEU A 29 10.01 -3.66 -3.55
C LEU A 29 10.21 -4.57 -4.79
N GLY A 30 11.07 -4.20 -5.73
CA GLY A 30 11.30 -4.99 -6.93
C GLY A 30 10.31 -4.64 -8.06
N TRP A 31 10.08 -5.58 -8.98
CA TRP A 31 9.22 -5.39 -10.14
C TRP A 31 7.81 -5.90 -9.88
N LEU A 32 6.83 -5.08 -10.24
CA LEU A 32 5.43 -5.46 -10.26
C LEU A 32 5.07 -6.09 -11.61
N ASP A 33 3.97 -6.87 -11.61
CA ASP A 33 3.37 -7.32 -12.85
C ASP A 33 2.75 -6.15 -13.64
N GLU A 34 2.28 -6.44 -14.86
CA GLU A 34 1.69 -5.44 -15.76
C GLU A 34 0.43 -4.76 -15.21
N ASN A 35 -0.27 -5.40 -14.27
CA ASN A 35 -1.46 -4.84 -13.64
C ASN A 35 -1.14 -3.78 -12.59
N GLY A 36 0.14 -3.68 -12.17
CA GLY A 36 0.58 -2.71 -11.17
C GLY A 36 -0.10 -2.89 -9.81
N MET A 37 -0.69 -1.82 -9.29
CA MET A 37 -1.43 -1.84 -8.02
C MET A 37 -2.93 -1.73 -8.27
N GLN A 38 -3.69 -2.66 -7.70
CA GLN A 38 -5.14 -2.73 -7.84
C GLN A 38 -5.82 -2.36 -6.52
N PRO A 39 -6.92 -1.58 -6.53
CA PRO A 39 -7.68 -1.28 -5.33
C PRO A 39 -8.30 -2.56 -4.74
N ALA A 40 -8.25 -2.70 -3.41
CA ALA A 40 -8.74 -3.87 -2.68
C ALA A 40 -9.44 -3.49 -1.37
N GLY A 41 -9.82 -2.23 -1.21
CA GLY A 41 -10.56 -1.72 -0.06
C GLY A 41 -12.04 -2.08 -0.11
N ASN A 42 -12.71 -1.86 1.02
CA ASN A 42 -14.15 -2.04 1.15
C ASN A 42 -14.81 -0.71 1.51
N ALA A 43 -15.98 -0.44 0.92
CA ALA A 43 -16.79 0.72 1.27
C ALA A 43 -17.27 0.65 2.73
N PRO A 44 -17.57 1.78 3.38
CA PRO A 44 -18.26 1.81 4.66
C PRO A 44 -19.62 1.12 4.58
N THR A 45 -20.02 0.47 5.66
CA THR A 45 -21.37 -0.10 5.80
C THR A 45 -22.16 0.62 6.87
N PHE A 46 -23.46 0.77 6.63
CA PHE A 46 -24.38 1.49 7.48
C PHE A 46 -25.55 0.59 7.86
N MET A 47 -26.11 0.83 9.01
CA MET A 47 -27.36 0.27 9.47
C MET A 47 -28.40 1.39 9.53
N ASP A 48 -29.45 1.27 8.75
CA ASP A 48 -30.55 2.22 8.74
C ASP A 48 -31.50 1.96 9.91
N VAL A 49 -31.80 3.02 10.66
CA VAL A 49 -32.75 2.97 11.78
C VAL A 49 -34.12 3.36 11.25
N MET A 50 -35.06 2.42 11.28
CA MET A 50 -36.44 2.64 10.88
C MET A 50 -37.33 2.94 12.07
N ALA A 51 -38.21 3.93 12.00
CA ALA A 51 -39.24 4.22 12.98
C ALA A 51 -40.62 3.88 12.42
N ALA A 52 -41.46 3.26 13.23
CA ALA A 52 -42.82 2.83 12.78
C ALA A 52 -43.72 4.02 12.39
N GLN A 53 -43.43 5.22 12.89
CA GLN A 53 -44.19 6.44 12.61
C GLN A 53 -43.72 7.13 11.32
N VAL A 54 -42.58 6.71 10.73
CA VAL A 54 -42.00 7.31 9.53
C VAL A 54 -42.02 6.27 8.42
N THR A 55 -42.82 6.53 7.40
CA THR A 55 -43.07 5.57 6.31
C THR A 55 -42.32 5.90 5.00
N ASP A 56 -41.63 7.03 4.94
CA ASP A 56 -40.99 7.56 3.74
C ASP A 56 -39.44 7.36 3.74
N GLY A 57 -38.88 6.69 4.75
CA GLY A 57 -37.48 6.33 4.78
C GLY A 57 -36.91 6.09 6.19
N PRO A 58 -35.61 5.81 6.30
CA PRO A 58 -34.94 5.67 7.58
C PRO A 58 -34.86 7.04 8.31
N VAL A 59 -35.03 7.03 9.64
CA VAL A 59 -34.92 8.23 10.48
C VAL A 59 -33.48 8.55 10.85
N ASP A 60 -32.58 7.57 10.77
CA ASP A 60 -31.16 7.73 11.04
C ASP A 60 -30.37 6.62 10.32
N SER A 61 -29.05 6.81 10.18
CA SER A 61 -28.15 5.83 9.58
C SER A 61 -26.85 5.77 10.37
N ILE A 62 -26.60 4.64 11.01
CA ILE A 62 -25.46 4.42 11.90
C ILE A 62 -24.37 3.68 11.13
N MET A 63 -23.17 4.25 11.05
CA MET A 63 -22.02 3.56 10.46
C MET A 63 -21.61 2.37 11.33
N THR A 64 -21.74 1.17 10.79
CA THR A 64 -21.37 -0.10 11.47
C THR A 64 -19.95 -0.54 11.14
N ASN A 65 -19.44 -0.16 9.96
CA ASN A 65 -18.06 -0.44 9.55
C ASN A 65 -17.53 0.77 8.75
N PRO A 66 -16.41 1.37 9.16
CA PRO A 66 -15.84 2.53 8.48
C PRO A 66 -15.23 2.22 7.09
N GLY A 67 -15.28 0.96 6.67
CA GLY A 67 -14.59 0.53 5.46
C GLY A 67 -13.08 0.42 5.63
N SER A 68 -12.41 0.10 4.56
CA SER A 68 -10.96 0.00 4.52
C SER A 68 -10.41 0.45 3.18
N ASP A 69 -9.31 1.18 3.19
CA ASP A 69 -8.54 1.49 2.01
C ASP A 69 -7.38 0.49 1.91
N ALA A 70 -7.28 -0.19 0.81
CA ALA A 70 -6.23 -1.17 0.57
C ALA A 70 -5.89 -1.25 -0.92
N PHE A 71 -4.68 -1.73 -1.20
CA PHE A 71 -4.25 -2.14 -2.53
C PHE A 71 -3.76 -3.58 -2.53
N THR A 72 -3.83 -4.23 -3.68
CA THR A 72 -3.10 -5.46 -3.96
C THR A 72 -2.11 -5.21 -5.08
N MET A 73 -0.97 -5.89 -5.02
CA MET A 73 0.06 -5.86 -6.05
C MET A 73 0.74 -7.22 -6.14
N ASN A 74 1.28 -7.56 -7.30
CA ASN A 74 1.98 -8.80 -7.54
C ASN A 74 3.44 -8.52 -7.87
N LEU A 75 4.36 -9.05 -7.06
CA LEU A 75 5.80 -8.98 -7.32
C LEU A 75 6.23 -10.14 -8.19
N ILE A 76 6.91 -9.84 -9.30
CA ILE A 76 7.44 -10.84 -10.24
C ILE A 76 8.95 -11.06 -10.09
N LYS A 77 9.67 -10.16 -9.41
CA LYS A 77 11.08 -10.36 -9.07
C LYS A 77 11.18 -11.04 -7.72
N LEU A 78 11.51 -12.32 -7.72
CA LEU A 78 11.51 -13.20 -6.55
C LEU A 78 12.92 -13.74 -6.22
N ASP A 79 13.98 -12.93 -6.42
CA ASP A 79 15.32 -13.29 -5.92
C ASP A 79 15.37 -13.26 -4.39
N ALA A 80 16.26 -14.08 -3.80
CA ALA A 80 16.30 -14.29 -2.36
C ALA A 80 16.49 -12.99 -1.56
N GLN A 81 17.31 -12.05 -2.05
CA GLN A 81 17.53 -10.78 -1.37
C GLN A 81 16.29 -9.89 -1.42
N SER A 82 15.64 -9.75 -2.57
CA SER A 82 14.38 -9.02 -2.70
C SER A 82 13.28 -9.62 -1.82
N MET A 83 13.22 -10.95 -1.73
CA MET A 83 12.26 -11.66 -0.87
C MET A 83 12.50 -11.34 0.61
N VAL A 84 13.75 -11.36 1.08
CA VAL A 84 14.10 -10.99 2.45
C VAL A 84 13.77 -9.52 2.74
N ASP A 85 14.08 -8.63 1.80
CA ASP A 85 13.86 -7.20 1.97
C ASP A 85 12.37 -6.82 2.06
N VAL A 86 11.51 -7.57 1.37
CA VAL A 86 10.06 -7.31 1.32
C VAL A 86 9.32 -8.13 2.37
N PHE A 87 9.59 -9.42 2.44
CA PHE A 87 8.82 -10.38 3.23
C PHE A 87 9.49 -10.77 4.55
N GLY A 88 10.73 -10.33 4.76
CA GLY A 88 11.54 -10.85 5.86
C GLY A 88 11.96 -12.29 5.59
N GLY A 89 12.30 -13.02 6.66
CA GLY A 89 12.85 -14.37 6.54
C GLY A 89 14.36 -14.36 6.42
N LYS A 90 14.93 -15.38 5.79
CA LYS A 90 16.37 -15.59 5.76
C LYS A 90 16.84 -15.97 4.36
N LYS A 91 17.95 -15.35 3.94
CA LYS A 91 18.71 -15.79 2.80
C LYS A 91 19.78 -16.77 3.28
N GLU A 92 19.79 -17.97 2.75
CA GLU A 92 20.78 -18.99 3.08
C GLU A 92 22.08 -18.79 2.27
N ALA A 93 23.13 -19.55 2.63
CA ALA A 93 24.45 -19.42 2.00
C ALA A 93 24.49 -19.85 0.52
N ASP A 94 23.52 -20.66 0.11
CA ASP A 94 23.33 -21.13 -1.28
C ASP A 94 22.39 -20.25 -2.11
N ASP A 95 22.15 -19.02 -1.65
CA ASP A 95 21.18 -18.07 -2.25
C ASP A 95 19.72 -18.52 -2.23
N SER A 96 19.36 -19.57 -1.51
CA SER A 96 17.98 -19.96 -1.30
C SER A 96 17.29 -19.04 -0.30
N TYR A 97 15.94 -19.01 -0.37
CA TYR A 97 15.10 -18.17 0.51
C TYR A 97 14.23 -19.02 1.42
N THR A 98 14.34 -18.77 2.72
CA THR A 98 13.47 -19.37 3.75
C THR A 98 12.50 -18.31 4.26
N PRO A 99 11.19 -18.47 3.99
CA PRO A 99 10.19 -17.50 4.40
C PRO A 99 9.97 -17.51 5.92
N PRO A 100 9.54 -16.37 6.51
CA PRO A 100 9.14 -16.34 7.91
C PRO A 100 7.81 -17.07 8.11
N VAL A 101 7.55 -17.55 9.32
CA VAL A 101 6.29 -18.24 9.68
C VAL A 101 5.08 -17.31 9.49
N LYS A 102 5.24 -16.04 9.83
CA LYS A 102 4.22 -15.00 9.62
C LYS A 102 4.84 -13.85 8.86
N PHE A 103 4.17 -13.42 7.79
CA PHE A 103 4.55 -12.21 7.09
C PHE A 103 3.51 -11.11 7.33
N VAL A 104 3.85 -10.16 8.15
CA VAL A 104 3.18 -8.87 8.30
C VAL A 104 4.25 -7.83 8.60
N ALA A 105 4.38 -6.84 7.75
CA ALA A 105 5.29 -5.72 7.94
C ALA A 105 4.50 -4.42 7.97
N ASN A 106 4.74 -3.56 8.97
CA ASN A 106 4.20 -2.22 9.05
C ASN A 106 5.29 -1.21 8.71
N GLY A 107 4.91 -0.12 8.07
CA GLY A 107 5.87 0.92 7.71
C GLY A 107 5.27 1.99 6.80
N VAL A 108 6.15 2.74 6.16
CA VAL A 108 5.79 3.76 5.17
C VAL A 108 5.97 3.20 3.78
N LEU A 109 4.94 3.29 2.95
CA LEU A 109 5.00 2.90 1.53
C LEU A 109 4.92 4.13 0.66
N THR A 110 5.84 4.24 -0.30
CA THR A 110 5.82 5.32 -1.30
C THR A 110 5.74 4.73 -2.71
N ILE A 111 4.77 5.20 -3.47
CA ILE A 111 4.53 4.81 -4.86
C ILE A 111 4.91 6.01 -5.73
N SER A 112 5.92 5.85 -6.57
CA SER A 112 6.26 6.83 -7.61
C SER A 112 5.64 6.39 -8.92
N MET A 113 5.02 7.33 -9.64
CA MET A 113 4.25 7.07 -10.85
C MET A 113 4.96 7.59 -12.09
N HIS A 114 4.67 7.00 -13.24
CA HIS A 114 5.17 7.49 -14.53
C HIS A 114 4.64 8.89 -14.88
N SER A 115 3.49 9.27 -14.33
CA SER A 115 2.96 10.64 -14.42
C SER A 115 3.78 11.68 -13.67
N GLY A 116 4.83 11.27 -12.94
CA GLY A 116 5.65 12.14 -12.08
C GLY A 116 5.08 12.39 -10.69
N HIS A 117 3.84 11.99 -10.46
CA HIS A 117 3.22 12.07 -9.13
C HIS A 117 3.79 11.01 -8.17
N SER A 118 3.67 11.26 -6.87
CA SER A 118 3.96 10.27 -5.84
C SER A 118 2.79 10.14 -4.87
N PHE A 119 2.59 8.92 -4.37
CA PHE A 119 1.56 8.60 -3.38
C PHE A 119 2.24 7.93 -2.19
N ARG A 120 2.11 8.52 -1.00
CA ARG A 120 2.75 8.02 0.22
C ARG A 120 1.71 7.60 1.25
N ILE A 121 1.83 6.39 1.76
CA ILE A 121 1.02 5.81 2.83
C ILE A 121 1.87 5.82 4.11
N PHE A 122 1.41 6.52 5.14
CA PHE A 122 2.21 6.73 6.37
C PHE A 122 2.22 5.55 7.33
N ASN A 123 1.19 4.72 7.30
CA ASN A 123 1.14 3.47 8.05
C ASN A 123 0.54 2.37 7.16
N ALA A 124 1.38 1.81 6.32
CA ALA A 124 1.04 0.69 5.46
C ALA A 124 1.32 -0.62 6.18
N ARG A 125 0.35 -1.52 6.18
CA ARG A 125 0.55 -2.91 6.58
C ARG A 125 0.64 -3.78 5.34
N LEU A 126 1.81 -4.35 5.12
CA LEU A 126 2.03 -5.32 4.06
C LEU A 126 1.76 -6.72 4.59
N SER A 127 0.95 -7.49 3.88
CA SER A 127 0.69 -8.89 4.16
C SER A 127 0.75 -9.72 2.90
N ARG A 128 1.16 -10.99 3.04
CA ARG A 128 1.24 -11.92 1.93
C ARG A 128 -0.16 -12.34 1.47
N ASN A 129 -0.41 -12.25 0.17
CA ASN A 129 -1.66 -12.69 -0.46
C ASN A 129 -1.45 -13.97 -1.32
N GLY A 130 -0.45 -14.79 -0.95
CA GLY A 130 -0.13 -16.06 -1.62
C GLY A 130 0.57 -15.88 -2.97
N PHE A 131 0.85 -17.01 -3.61
CA PHE A 131 1.38 -17.02 -4.97
C PHE A 131 0.26 -16.73 -5.96
N GLN A 132 0.60 -15.93 -6.96
CA GLN A 132 -0.27 -15.56 -8.06
C GLN A 132 0.37 -16.06 -9.36
N ASN A 133 -0.46 -16.30 -10.35
CA ASN A 133 -0.08 -16.87 -11.64
C ASN A 133 0.45 -18.33 -11.54
N GLY A 134 0.38 -19.05 -12.63
CA GLY A 134 0.95 -20.37 -12.74
C GLY A 134 2.42 -20.32 -13.15
N ILE A 135 3.16 -21.39 -12.85
CA ILE A 135 4.53 -21.57 -13.34
C ILE A 135 4.45 -22.25 -14.70
N ASN A 136 4.54 -21.49 -15.79
CA ASN A 136 4.53 -22.00 -17.16
C ASN A 136 5.26 -21.04 -18.10
N MET A 137 5.36 -21.43 -19.39
CA MET A 137 6.09 -20.62 -20.37
C MET A 137 5.42 -19.28 -20.73
N GLN A 138 4.17 -19.07 -20.34
CA GLN A 138 3.40 -17.87 -20.67
C GLN A 138 3.25 -16.93 -19.48
N ASN A 139 3.42 -17.43 -18.25
CA ASN A 139 3.23 -16.67 -17.03
C ASN A 139 4.44 -16.78 -16.11
N VAL A 140 4.82 -15.67 -15.53
CA VAL A 140 5.85 -15.60 -14.50
C VAL A 140 5.20 -15.77 -13.14
N LEU A 141 5.79 -16.63 -12.29
CA LEU A 141 5.35 -16.77 -10.91
C LEU A 141 5.44 -15.42 -10.22
N ALA A 142 4.37 -15.02 -9.55
CA ALA A 142 4.31 -13.79 -8.80
C ALA A 142 3.93 -14.05 -7.34
N MET A 143 4.39 -13.17 -6.45
CA MET A 143 3.98 -13.14 -5.05
C MET A 143 3.00 -12.01 -4.85
N GLY A 144 1.76 -12.35 -4.47
CA GLY A 144 0.75 -11.37 -4.12
C GLY A 144 1.03 -10.71 -2.77
N ILE A 145 0.89 -9.40 -2.74
CA ILE A 145 0.96 -8.57 -1.54
C ILE A 145 -0.33 -7.78 -1.42
N ARG A 146 -0.88 -7.77 -0.22
CA ARG A 146 -1.92 -6.83 0.18
C ARG A 146 -1.33 -5.72 1.02
N VAL A 147 -1.67 -4.49 0.70
CA VAL A 147 -1.27 -3.26 1.40
C VAL A 147 -2.50 -2.62 2.00
N ASP A 148 -2.67 -2.71 3.30
CA ASP A 148 -3.75 -2.02 4.02
C ASP A 148 -3.27 -0.67 4.53
N MET A 149 -4.10 0.37 4.37
CA MET A 149 -3.85 1.69 4.93
C MET A 149 -4.41 1.79 6.35
N LEU A 150 -3.52 1.74 7.32
CA LEU A 150 -3.89 1.86 8.73
C LEU A 150 -3.90 3.32 9.19
N LYS A 151 -4.52 3.57 10.34
CA LYS A 151 -4.42 4.86 11.03
C LYS A 151 -2.95 5.11 11.38
N PRO A 152 -2.40 6.31 11.12
CA PRO A 152 -1.05 6.67 11.53
C PRO A 152 -0.86 6.59 13.05
N THR A 153 0.34 6.20 13.45
CA THR A 153 0.71 6.08 14.87
C THR A 153 1.29 7.37 15.45
N ASP A 154 1.53 8.37 14.61
CA ASP A 154 2.09 9.67 14.97
C ASP A 154 1.06 10.67 15.51
N GLY A 155 -0.18 10.24 15.74
CA GLY A 155 -1.27 11.09 16.22
C GLY A 155 -1.92 11.96 15.13
N LYS A 156 -1.41 11.94 13.91
CA LYS A 156 -1.96 12.70 12.77
C LYS A 156 -3.08 11.91 12.11
N GLU A 157 -4.10 12.59 11.58
CA GLU A 157 -5.28 11.91 11.00
C GLU A 157 -5.07 11.44 9.56
N ARG A 158 -4.00 11.86 8.91
CA ARG A 158 -3.72 11.50 7.51
C ARG A 158 -3.30 10.04 7.35
N ARG A 159 -3.97 9.30 6.51
CA ARG A 159 -3.56 7.93 6.13
C ARG A 159 -2.58 7.94 4.98
N TYR A 160 -2.75 8.85 4.03
CA TYR A 160 -1.89 9.01 2.85
C TYR A 160 -1.76 10.48 2.45
N ARG A 161 -0.81 10.75 1.57
CA ARG A 161 -0.64 12.05 0.89
C ARG A 161 -0.22 11.84 -0.56
N THR A 162 -0.74 12.68 -1.44
CA THR A 162 -0.36 12.75 -2.85
C THR A 162 0.56 13.93 -3.07
N TYR A 163 1.56 13.75 -3.91
CA TYR A 163 2.54 14.79 -4.26
C TYR A 163 2.49 15.05 -5.76
N PRO A 164 2.46 16.31 -6.18
CA PRO A 164 2.50 16.67 -7.59
C PRO A 164 3.88 16.36 -8.20
N PRO A 165 3.99 16.36 -9.53
CA PRO A 165 5.27 16.16 -10.22
C PRO A 165 6.35 17.15 -9.76
N GLY A 166 7.56 16.64 -9.53
CA GLY A 166 8.70 17.44 -9.08
C GLY A 166 8.80 17.66 -7.57
N VAL A 167 7.80 17.24 -6.80
CA VAL A 167 7.86 17.25 -5.34
C VAL A 167 8.24 15.85 -4.84
N THR A 168 9.38 15.76 -4.16
CA THR A 168 9.83 14.52 -3.54
C THR A 168 9.17 14.39 -2.16
N PRO A 169 8.56 13.24 -1.84
CA PRO A 169 8.07 12.95 -0.49
C PRO A 169 9.22 13.01 0.52
N ASP A 170 9.20 13.97 1.43
CA ASP A 170 10.25 14.15 2.42
C ASP A 170 9.99 13.34 3.69
N GLU A 171 11.05 12.92 4.38
CA GLU A 171 10.96 12.27 5.69
C GLU A 171 10.42 13.23 6.76
N SER A 172 10.64 14.53 6.61
CA SER A 172 10.12 15.58 7.48
C SER A 172 8.60 15.70 7.45
N ASP A 173 7.92 15.18 6.43
CA ASP A 173 6.46 15.11 6.37
C ASP A 173 5.84 14.24 7.49
N SER A 174 6.65 13.44 8.17
CA SER A 174 6.27 12.76 9.40
C SER A 174 6.26 13.67 10.63
N THR A 175 6.91 14.87 10.56
CA THR A 175 7.14 15.75 11.72
C THR A 175 6.65 17.19 11.54
N ALA A 176 6.31 17.63 10.33
CA ALA A 176 6.07 19.02 10.01
C ALA A 176 4.59 19.41 9.98
N ASP A 177 3.86 19.34 11.09
CA ASP A 177 2.64 20.13 11.30
C ASP A 177 2.30 20.22 12.82
N ALA A 178 3.29 20.60 13.61
CA ALA A 178 3.07 20.97 15.02
C ALA A 178 3.06 22.51 15.22
N ALA A 179 2.77 23.29 14.16
CA ALA A 179 2.66 24.74 14.23
C ALA A 179 1.53 25.22 13.31
N GLY A 180 0.33 25.32 13.87
CA GLY A 180 -0.84 25.94 13.25
C GLY A 180 -2.02 25.90 14.18
#